data_18aea3ae5acf076977b0626bc5fc7f9b
#
_entry.id   18aea3ae5acf076977b0626bc5fc7f9b
#
_cell.length_a   1.000
_cell.length_b   1.000
_cell.length_c   1.000
_cell.angle_alpha   90.00
_cell.angle_beta   90.00
_cell.angle_gamma   90.00
#
_symmetry.space_group_name_H-M   'P 1'
#
loop_
_entity.id
_entity.type
_entity.pdbx_description
1 polymer ?
#
loop_
_entity_poly.entity_id
_entity_poly.type
_entity_poly.pdbx_seq_one_letter_code
_entity_poly.pdbx_strand_id
1 'polypeptide(L)'
;MKKTKIICTIGPASATKQTISAMTDAGCDVVRLNFSHGTHADYVEKIKLIKEIRDEKHIALPILLDTKGPEFRIKTFENGKILLKDNDPFTFTTEDIVGDNTRVSVSYAGICNEMNKGDKILLNNGMMVFRVEKVQAPNVHCVVEIGGELSNRKSMFFPDKELHMEFLSEQDKKDLLFGIEQDVDFVALSFVSKAQDVLDAKEFLKANGGEHIDVIAKIENRAGVKNLEAIMQVSDGIMVARGDLGVEIPYEELPDIQKYIISQCRINGKRVITATEMLESMIHNPRPTRAEISDVANAVYDGTSAVMLSGETAAGSYPVQSVSAMAKIVENAENHIEYIQTIDNFAIKNSSEALSHSAATLAKDLNAKAIVVCTRTGGTARMVSRFRPNINIIGITTDIHAYRQLALSWGVFPAMAEEYTSVDILFYFAKQIAKKSGLIQKGDTIVITGGTPNGKSGNSNLINVETI
;
A
#
# COMPACT_ATOMS: atom_id res chain seq x y z
N MET A 1 -7.52 8.30 19.27
CA MET A 1 -6.56 7.34 18.69
C MET A 1 -7.04 7.01 17.28
N LYS A 2 -6.22 7.28 16.27
CA LYS A 2 -6.58 7.09 14.85
C LYS A 2 -6.77 5.62 14.49
N LYS A 3 -7.71 5.34 13.61
CA LYS A 3 -8.03 4.01 13.09
C LYS A 3 -7.41 3.76 11.71
N THR A 4 -7.42 4.78 10.85
CA THR A 4 -6.72 4.77 9.55
C THR A 4 -5.21 4.78 9.80
N LYS A 5 -4.49 3.88 9.16
CA LYS A 5 -3.05 3.69 9.38
C LYS A 5 -2.24 4.66 8.55
N ILE A 6 -1.03 4.98 9.00
CA ILE A 6 -0.09 5.85 8.29
C ILE A 6 1.16 5.06 7.93
N ILE A 7 1.46 5.03 6.64
CA ILE A 7 2.68 4.42 6.09
C ILE A 7 3.67 5.55 5.81
N CYS A 8 4.92 5.39 6.27
CA CYS A 8 5.96 6.37 6.06
C CYS A 8 7.14 5.75 5.29
N THR A 9 7.57 6.39 4.21
CA THR A 9 8.73 5.96 3.44
C THR A 9 10.02 6.45 4.13
N ILE A 10 10.96 5.54 4.35
CA ILE A 10 12.29 5.87 4.90
C ILE A 10 13.26 6.12 3.76
N GLY A 11 13.85 7.30 3.79
CA GLY A 11 14.86 7.75 2.84
C GLY A 11 15.91 8.63 3.53
N PRO A 12 16.74 9.35 2.75
CA PRO A 12 17.85 10.14 3.30
C PRO A 12 17.47 11.10 4.42
N ALA A 13 16.25 11.67 4.39
CA ALA A 13 15.79 12.64 5.40
C ALA A 13 15.36 11.97 6.72
N SER A 14 15.10 10.66 6.71
CA SER A 14 14.53 9.96 7.88
C SER A 14 15.32 8.73 8.32
N ALA A 15 16.45 8.39 7.68
CA ALA A 15 17.22 7.18 7.94
C ALA A 15 18.08 7.24 9.23
N THR A 16 17.57 7.83 10.30
CA THR A 16 18.21 7.82 11.63
C THR A 16 17.27 7.25 12.67
N LYS A 17 17.82 6.56 13.67
CA LYS A 17 17.02 5.99 14.77
C LYS A 17 16.14 7.05 15.45
N GLN A 18 16.70 8.23 15.69
CA GLN A 18 15.98 9.35 16.31
C GLN A 18 14.78 9.79 15.47
N THR A 19 14.96 9.97 14.16
CA THR A 19 13.89 10.42 13.27
C THR A 19 12.81 9.36 13.10
N ILE A 20 13.19 8.08 12.88
CA ILE A 20 12.21 7.00 12.78
C ILE A 20 11.41 6.86 14.08
N SER A 21 12.10 6.90 15.24
CA SER A 21 11.44 6.87 16.55
C SER A 21 10.47 8.04 16.75
N ALA A 22 10.86 9.26 16.37
CA ALA A 22 9.99 10.42 16.43
C ALA A 22 8.78 10.32 15.46
N MET A 23 8.97 9.74 14.27
CA MET A 23 7.88 9.47 13.33
C MET A 23 6.88 8.44 13.90
N THR A 24 7.34 7.40 14.60
CA THR A 24 6.44 6.45 15.28
C THR A 24 5.62 7.14 16.37
N ASP A 25 6.24 8.03 17.16
CA ASP A 25 5.54 8.82 18.18
C ASP A 25 4.53 9.80 17.57
N ALA A 26 4.84 10.33 16.37
CA ALA A 26 3.94 11.21 15.61
C ALA A 26 2.78 10.48 14.94
N GLY A 27 2.81 9.14 14.87
CA GLY A 27 1.70 8.31 14.37
C GLY A 27 2.00 7.41 13.18
N CYS A 28 3.27 7.17 12.83
CA CYS A 28 3.63 6.17 11.83
C CYS A 28 3.31 4.75 12.33
N ASP A 29 2.53 3.99 11.57
CA ASP A 29 2.15 2.61 11.89
C ASP A 29 2.96 1.58 11.08
N VAL A 30 3.42 1.93 9.88
CA VAL A 30 4.09 1.04 8.94
C VAL A 30 5.24 1.78 8.27
N VAL A 31 6.38 1.12 8.13
CA VAL A 31 7.54 1.67 7.42
C VAL A 31 7.61 1.09 6.02
N ARG A 32 7.73 1.96 5.00
CA ARG A 32 7.97 1.58 3.61
C ARG A 32 9.42 1.80 3.22
N LEU A 33 9.99 0.81 2.52
CA LEU A 33 11.30 0.88 1.86
C LEU A 33 11.10 0.78 0.35
N ASN A 34 11.46 1.83 -0.39
CA ASN A 34 11.27 1.90 -1.85
C ASN A 34 12.51 1.40 -2.57
N PHE A 35 12.46 0.19 -3.11
CA PHE A 35 13.57 -0.49 -3.79
C PHE A 35 13.85 0.02 -5.21
N SER A 36 13.11 1.02 -5.69
CA SER A 36 13.48 1.76 -6.91
C SER A 36 14.77 2.58 -6.73
N HIS A 37 15.18 2.84 -5.48
CA HIS A 37 16.33 3.67 -5.13
C HIS A 37 17.19 3.00 -4.06
N GLY A 38 18.51 3.11 -4.17
CA GLY A 38 19.45 2.56 -3.21
C GLY A 38 19.89 1.11 -3.52
N THR A 39 20.69 0.56 -2.63
CA THR A 39 21.24 -0.79 -2.70
C THR A 39 20.77 -1.63 -1.50
N HIS A 40 20.88 -2.96 -1.58
CA HIS A 40 20.57 -3.84 -0.45
C HIS A 40 21.36 -3.47 0.81
N ALA A 41 22.63 -3.06 0.67
CA ALA A 41 23.46 -2.61 1.79
C ALA A 41 22.86 -1.40 2.52
N ASP A 42 22.30 -0.43 1.76
CA ASP A 42 21.64 0.75 2.34
C ASP A 42 20.37 0.38 3.12
N TYR A 43 19.70 -0.71 2.74
CA TYR A 43 18.49 -1.17 3.42
C TYR A 43 18.75 -2.00 4.67
N VAL A 44 19.85 -2.77 4.72
CA VAL A 44 20.23 -3.55 5.91
C VAL A 44 20.29 -2.65 7.15
N GLU A 45 20.99 -1.52 7.06
CA GLU A 45 21.12 -0.59 8.18
C GLU A 45 19.77 0.03 8.60
N LYS A 46 18.93 0.41 7.62
CA LYS A 46 17.58 0.95 7.90
C LYS A 46 16.70 -0.09 8.59
N ILE A 47 16.69 -1.32 8.09
CA ILE A 47 15.90 -2.43 8.65
C ILE A 47 16.35 -2.73 10.08
N LYS A 48 17.66 -2.73 10.34
CA LYS A 48 18.21 -2.89 11.68
C LYS A 48 17.66 -1.83 12.65
N LEU A 49 17.72 -0.55 12.27
CA LEU A 49 17.16 0.53 13.08
C LEU A 49 15.67 0.38 13.35
N ILE A 50 14.89 -0.04 12.34
CA ILE A 50 13.45 -0.28 12.49
C ILE A 50 13.18 -1.40 13.49
N LYS A 51 13.93 -2.52 13.39
CA LYS A 51 13.83 -3.65 14.32
C LYS A 51 14.18 -3.25 15.74
N GLU A 52 15.25 -2.49 15.94
CA GLU A 52 15.63 -1.96 17.27
C GLU A 52 14.52 -1.09 17.88
N ILE A 53 13.91 -0.18 17.10
CA ILE A 53 12.82 0.68 17.59
C ILE A 53 11.58 -0.15 17.91
N ARG A 54 11.26 -1.15 17.09
CA ARG A 54 10.18 -2.12 17.32
C ARG A 54 10.33 -2.79 18.69
N ASP A 55 11.53 -3.28 18.98
CA ASP A 55 11.84 -3.98 20.23
C ASP A 55 11.84 -3.04 21.43
N GLU A 56 12.46 -1.87 21.31
CA GLU A 56 12.54 -0.88 22.40
C GLU A 56 11.16 -0.30 22.79
N LYS A 57 10.30 -0.07 21.81
CA LYS A 57 8.96 0.49 22.05
C LYS A 57 7.87 -0.57 22.24
N HIS A 58 8.19 -1.85 22.05
CA HIS A 58 7.23 -2.95 22.09
C HIS A 58 6.02 -2.72 21.17
N ILE A 59 6.27 -2.27 19.93
CA ILE A 59 5.25 -1.99 18.92
C ILE A 59 5.38 -2.93 17.72
N ALA A 60 4.31 -3.12 16.95
CA ALA A 60 4.33 -4.00 15.78
C ALA A 60 5.26 -3.48 14.66
N LEU A 61 5.19 -2.21 14.31
CA LEU A 61 5.95 -1.48 13.28
C LEU A 61 6.42 -2.35 12.09
N PRO A 62 5.50 -2.83 11.23
CA PRO A 62 5.84 -3.70 10.11
C PRO A 62 6.63 -2.97 9.02
N ILE A 63 7.36 -3.76 8.24
CA ILE A 63 8.16 -3.31 7.11
C ILE A 63 7.48 -3.72 5.81
N LEU A 64 7.23 -2.74 4.93
CA LEU A 64 6.71 -2.92 3.58
C LEU A 64 7.84 -2.66 2.59
N LEU A 65 8.27 -3.71 1.87
CA LEU A 65 9.18 -3.63 0.74
C LEU A 65 8.38 -3.30 -0.52
N ASP A 66 8.71 -2.20 -1.17
CA ASP A 66 8.06 -1.76 -2.41
C ASP A 66 8.99 -2.02 -3.59
N THR A 67 8.63 -2.96 -4.49
CA THR A 67 9.46 -3.40 -5.60
C THR A 67 9.56 -2.31 -6.66
N LYS A 68 10.62 -2.38 -7.46
CA LYS A 68 10.78 -1.49 -8.61
C LYS A 68 9.75 -1.81 -9.71
N GLY A 69 9.49 -3.09 -9.93
CA GLY A 69 8.64 -3.56 -11.01
C GLY A 69 9.19 -3.31 -12.42
N PRO A 70 8.41 -3.62 -13.44
CA PRO A 70 8.76 -3.46 -14.84
C PRO A 70 8.69 -1.99 -15.28
N GLU A 71 9.67 -1.18 -14.87
CA GLU A 71 9.74 0.22 -15.24
C GLU A 71 10.50 0.42 -16.56
N PHE A 72 9.92 1.19 -17.46
CA PHE A 72 10.51 1.55 -18.72
C PHE A 72 11.12 2.96 -18.65
N ARG A 73 12.32 3.10 -19.20
CA ARG A 73 13.03 4.40 -19.20
C ARG A 73 13.72 4.66 -20.53
N ILE A 74 13.81 5.92 -20.89
CA ILE A 74 14.82 6.34 -21.86
C ILE A 74 16.22 6.23 -21.25
N LYS A 75 17.26 6.06 -22.10
CA LYS A 75 18.65 6.08 -21.67
C LYS A 75 19.18 7.52 -21.54
N THR A 76 20.38 7.78 -21.98
CA THR A 76 21.07 9.05 -21.72
C THR A 76 21.24 9.87 -23.00
N PHE A 77 21.28 11.17 -22.84
CA PHE A 77 21.60 12.15 -23.88
C PHE A 77 23.06 12.62 -23.74
N GLU A 78 23.68 13.01 -24.84
CA GLU A 78 25.06 13.49 -24.89
C GLU A 78 25.30 14.65 -23.89
N ASN A 79 24.36 15.61 -23.81
CA ASN A 79 24.47 16.78 -22.94
C ASN A 79 23.63 16.65 -21.66
N GLY A 80 23.22 15.43 -21.30
CA GLY A 80 22.41 15.17 -20.10
C GLY A 80 20.93 15.53 -20.23
N LYS A 81 20.58 16.44 -21.13
CA LYS A 81 19.22 16.89 -21.41
C LYS A 81 19.09 17.50 -22.80
N ILE A 82 17.86 17.51 -23.32
CA ILE A 82 17.47 18.13 -24.59
C ILE A 82 16.23 18.97 -24.40
N LEU A 83 15.94 19.87 -25.36
CA LEU A 83 14.70 20.60 -25.46
C LEU A 83 13.99 20.23 -26.76
N LEU A 84 12.77 19.71 -26.65
CA LEU A 84 11.91 19.39 -27.78
C LEU A 84 10.73 20.35 -27.86
N LYS A 85 10.34 20.72 -29.06
CA LYS A 85 9.17 21.59 -29.32
C LYS A 85 8.01 20.75 -29.86
N ASP A 86 6.81 21.30 -29.75
CA ASP A 86 5.64 20.71 -30.37
C ASP A 86 5.84 20.56 -31.88
N ASN A 87 5.42 19.43 -32.42
CA ASN A 87 5.58 18.98 -33.80
C ASN A 87 7.01 18.58 -34.21
N ASP A 88 7.99 18.58 -33.33
CA ASP A 88 9.30 18.02 -33.65
C ASP A 88 9.20 16.51 -33.94
N PRO A 89 9.90 15.99 -34.96
CA PRO A 89 10.04 14.55 -35.11
C PRO A 89 11.00 14.00 -34.07
N PHE A 90 10.65 12.87 -33.45
CA PHE A 90 11.53 12.21 -32.46
C PHE A 90 11.44 10.69 -32.58
N THR A 91 12.54 9.99 -32.34
CA THR A 91 12.59 8.54 -32.49
C THR A 91 13.07 7.85 -31.20
N PHE A 92 12.27 6.88 -30.72
CA PHE A 92 12.72 5.93 -29.71
C PHE A 92 13.32 4.72 -30.39
N THR A 93 14.48 4.26 -29.93
CA THR A 93 15.19 3.12 -30.55
C THR A 93 15.63 2.10 -29.53
N THR A 94 15.61 0.81 -29.93
CA THR A 94 16.16 -0.28 -29.13
C THR A 94 17.67 -0.45 -29.33
N GLU A 95 18.28 0.28 -30.28
CA GLU A 95 19.73 0.34 -30.42
C GLU A 95 20.39 1.01 -29.21
N ASP A 96 21.56 0.54 -28.80
CA ASP A 96 22.27 1.14 -27.67
C ASP A 96 23.10 2.34 -28.13
N ILE A 97 22.53 3.52 -28.09
CA ILE A 97 23.12 4.79 -28.49
C ILE A 97 23.07 5.82 -27.37
N VAL A 98 23.93 6.80 -27.41
CA VAL A 98 23.77 8.07 -26.70
C VAL A 98 22.81 8.93 -27.51
N GLY A 99 21.75 9.40 -26.90
CA GLY A 99 20.69 10.15 -27.58
C GLY A 99 21.04 11.61 -27.86
N ASP A 100 20.30 12.19 -28.77
CA ASP A 100 20.39 13.59 -29.20
C ASP A 100 18.99 14.22 -29.36
N ASN A 101 18.88 15.38 -30.01
CA ASN A 101 17.59 16.07 -30.25
C ASN A 101 16.65 15.33 -31.21
N THR A 102 17.07 14.23 -31.84
CA THR A 102 16.30 13.49 -32.85
C THR A 102 15.93 12.09 -32.39
N ARG A 103 16.68 11.49 -31.47
CA ARG A 103 16.46 10.11 -31.04
C ARG A 103 17.10 9.79 -29.69
N VAL A 104 16.57 8.74 -29.03
CA VAL A 104 17.12 8.21 -27.78
C VAL A 104 16.88 6.71 -27.68
N SER A 105 17.84 6.00 -27.05
CA SER A 105 17.68 4.59 -26.67
C SER A 105 16.64 4.43 -25.56
N VAL A 106 15.93 3.28 -25.59
CA VAL A 106 15.00 2.89 -24.54
C VAL A 106 15.46 1.61 -23.83
N SER A 107 15.01 1.42 -22.59
CA SER A 107 15.30 0.20 -21.82
C SER A 107 14.46 -1.01 -22.27
N TYR A 108 13.30 -0.76 -22.90
CA TYR A 108 12.35 -1.80 -23.29
C TYR A 108 12.62 -2.28 -24.72
N ALA A 109 13.24 -3.47 -24.83
CA ALA A 109 13.56 -4.06 -26.13
C ALA A 109 12.30 -4.45 -26.94
N GLY A 110 11.16 -4.70 -26.28
CA GLY A 110 9.89 -5.07 -26.91
C GLY A 110 9.10 -3.93 -27.52
N ILE A 111 9.51 -2.66 -27.35
CA ILE A 111 8.70 -1.49 -27.71
C ILE A 111 8.20 -1.52 -29.16
N CYS A 112 9.02 -2.00 -30.10
CA CYS A 112 8.64 -2.08 -31.53
C CYS A 112 7.54 -3.13 -31.80
N ASN A 113 7.35 -4.11 -30.93
CA ASN A 113 6.31 -5.13 -31.06
C ASN A 113 4.97 -4.69 -30.46
N GLU A 114 5.01 -3.73 -29.53
CA GLU A 114 3.85 -3.28 -28.77
C GLU A 114 3.20 -2.03 -29.36
N MET A 115 3.99 -1.14 -29.94
CA MET A 115 3.52 0.15 -30.41
C MET A 115 2.92 0.06 -31.81
N ASN A 116 1.82 0.79 -32.02
CA ASN A 116 1.15 0.97 -33.31
C ASN A 116 1.04 2.45 -33.66
N LYS A 117 0.83 2.76 -34.94
CA LYS A 117 0.55 4.12 -35.39
C LYS A 117 -0.66 4.69 -34.64
N GLY A 118 -0.52 5.89 -34.08
CA GLY A 118 -1.54 6.61 -33.31
C GLY A 118 -1.43 6.40 -31.81
N ASP A 119 -0.66 5.41 -31.31
CA ASP A 119 -0.41 5.24 -29.89
C ASP A 119 0.33 6.42 -29.28
N LYS A 120 0.18 6.62 -27.99
CA LYS A 120 0.90 7.66 -27.24
C LYS A 120 1.99 7.05 -26.36
N ILE A 121 3.10 7.79 -26.28
CA ILE A 121 4.18 7.53 -25.32
C ILE A 121 4.31 8.78 -24.48
N LEU A 122 4.23 8.62 -23.14
CA LEU A 122 4.36 9.73 -22.21
C LEU A 122 5.72 9.69 -21.52
N LEU A 123 6.32 10.85 -21.33
CA LEU A 123 7.57 11.04 -20.61
C LEU A 123 7.43 12.14 -19.56
N ASN A 124 8.41 12.18 -18.65
CA ASN A 124 8.49 13.22 -17.64
C ASN A 124 7.18 13.38 -16.83
N ASN A 125 6.67 12.27 -16.29
CA ASN A 125 5.39 12.18 -15.55
C ASN A 125 4.18 12.71 -16.36
N GLY A 126 4.12 12.38 -17.65
CA GLY A 126 3.01 12.77 -18.52
C GLY A 126 3.07 14.21 -19.05
N MET A 127 4.08 15.00 -18.63
CA MET A 127 4.22 16.40 -19.09
C MET A 127 4.66 16.50 -20.54
N MET A 128 5.25 15.45 -21.14
CA MET A 128 5.62 15.38 -22.54
C MET A 128 4.87 14.24 -23.21
N VAL A 129 4.29 14.51 -24.39
CA VAL A 129 3.45 13.56 -25.11
C VAL A 129 4.00 13.36 -26.51
N PHE A 130 4.20 12.11 -26.88
CA PHE A 130 4.69 11.68 -28.19
C PHE A 130 3.63 10.79 -28.84
N ARG A 131 3.25 11.09 -30.08
CA ARG A 131 2.35 10.24 -30.86
C ARG A 131 3.14 9.45 -31.88
N VAL A 132 2.94 8.13 -31.89
CA VAL A 132 3.59 7.21 -32.82
C VAL A 132 3.05 7.45 -34.24
N GLU A 133 3.95 7.75 -35.17
CA GLU A 133 3.64 7.90 -36.60
C GLU A 133 3.93 6.63 -37.38
N LYS A 134 5.01 5.93 -37.03
CA LYS A 134 5.43 4.71 -37.72
C LYS A 134 6.33 3.87 -36.82
N VAL A 135 6.13 2.56 -36.88
CA VAL A 135 7.04 1.59 -36.24
C VAL A 135 7.84 0.87 -37.34
N GLN A 136 9.14 0.88 -37.23
CA GLN A 136 10.06 0.19 -38.12
C GLN A 136 11.28 -0.25 -37.30
N ALA A 137 11.24 -1.48 -36.79
CA ALA A 137 12.31 -2.00 -35.93
C ALA A 137 13.69 -1.71 -36.51
N PRO A 138 14.63 -1.22 -35.70
CA PRO A 138 14.61 -1.08 -34.25
C PRO A 138 13.99 0.24 -33.74
N ASN A 139 13.27 1.00 -34.56
CA ASN A 139 12.83 2.37 -34.32
C ASN A 139 11.31 2.50 -34.19
N VAL A 140 10.87 3.36 -33.25
CA VAL A 140 9.52 3.89 -33.11
C VAL A 140 9.58 5.39 -33.43
N HIS A 141 9.11 5.78 -34.59
CA HIS A 141 9.09 7.17 -35.04
C HIS A 141 7.84 7.88 -34.52
N CYS A 142 8.05 8.99 -33.85
CA CYS A 142 7.00 9.79 -33.24
C CYS A 142 7.03 11.24 -33.67
N VAL A 143 5.90 11.93 -33.46
CA VAL A 143 5.82 13.38 -33.43
C VAL A 143 5.58 13.83 -32.00
N VAL A 144 6.22 14.89 -31.57
CA VAL A 144 6.01 15.51 -30.26
C VAL A 144 4.70 16.25 -30.27
N GLU A 145 3.70 15.83 -29.50
CA GLU A 145 2.43 16.55 -29.33
C GLU A 145 2.56 17.65 -28.28
N ILE A 146 3.25 17.36 -27.16
CA ILE A 146 3.57 18.32 -26.10
C ILE A 146 5.06 18.21 -25.81
N GLY A 147 5.78 19.29 -26.10
CA GLY A 147 7.23 19.39 -25.92
C GLY A 147 7.65 19.79 -24.52
N GLY A 148 8.96 19.94 -24.34
CA GLY A 148 9.53 20.34 -23.04
C GLY A 148 10.99 19.95 -22.91
N GLU A 149 11.56 20.20 -21.74
CA GLU A 149 12.89 19.74 -21.38
C GLU A 149 12.87 18.26 -20.99
N LEU A 150 13.66 17.44 -21.65
CA LEU A 150 13.79 16.00 -21.42
C LEU A 150 15.20 15.67 -20.95
N SER A 151 15.34 15.19 -19.73
CA SER A 151 16.60 14.77 -19.13
C SER A 151 16.79 13.25 -19.18
N ASN A 152 18.01 12.79 -18.83
CA ASN A 152 18.40 11.39 -18.81
C ASN A 152 17.47 10.51 -17.95
N ARG A 153 17.28 9.29 -18.38
CA ARG A 153 16.67 8.18 -17.61
C ARG A 153 15.25 8.44 -17.11
N LYS A 154 14.50 9.28 -17.84
CA LYS A 154 13.08 9.52 -17.52
C LYS A 154 12.24 8.29 -17.80
N SER A 155 11.25 8.06 -16.92
CA SER A 155 10.28 6.97 -17.05
C SER A 155 9.41 7.20 -18.28
N MET A 156 9.06 6.09 -18.94
CA MET A 156 8.16 6.04 -20.10
C MET A 156 6.85 5.36 -19.68
N PHE A 157 5.75 5.89 -20.14
CA PHE A 157 4.42 5.33 -19.94
C PHE A 157 3.74 5.10 -21.29
N PHE A 158 2.89 4.08 -21.35
CA PHE A 158 2.21 3.66 -22.57
C PHE A 158 0.70 3.57 -22.31
N PRO A 159 -0.02 4.70 -22.25
CA PRO A 159 -1.43 4.72 -21.91
C PRO A 159 -2.25 3.73 -22.75
N ASP A 160 -3.19 3.04 -22.10
CA ASP A 160 -4.08 2.06 -22.69
C ASP A 160 -3.40 0.83 -23.32
N LYS A 161 -2.10 0.58 -23.06
CA LYS A 161 -1.40 -0.59 -23.55
C LYS A 161 -1.26 -1.67 -22.47
N GLU A 162 -1.47 -2.91 -22.89
CA GLU A 162 -1.11 -4.08 -22.12
C GLU A 162 0.19 -4.66 -22.71
N LEU A 163 1.29 -4.57 -21.95
CA LEU A 163 2.60 -4.95 -22.43
C LEU A 163 2.88 -6.44 -22.13
N HIS A 164 3.44 -7.14 -23.11
CA HIS A 164 3.74 -8.56 -23.01
C HIS A 164 5.18 -8.80 -22.54
N MET A 165 5.36 -8.90 -21.22
CA MET A 165 6.66 -9.13 -20.62
C MET A 165 6.57 -10.00 -19.36
N GLU A 166 7.71 -10.55 -18.94
CA GLU A 166 7.82 -11.21 -17.65
C GLU A 166 7.64 -10.18 -16.53
N PHE A 167 6.70 -10.43 -15.61
CA PHE A 167 6.36 -9.49 -14.55
C PHE A 167 7.50 -9.31 -13.55
N LEU A 168 8.08 -10.41 -13.04
CA LEU A 168 9.20 -10.37 -12.10
C LEU A 168 10.53 -10.27 -12.84
N SER A 169 11.12 -9.10 -12.84
CA SER A 169 12.50 -8.93 -13.34
C SER A 169 13.52 -9.68 -12.46
N GLU A 170 14.70 -9.94 -12.99
CA GLU A 170 15.79 -10.53 -12.21
C GLU A 170 16.19 -9.67 -10.99
N GLN A 171 15.99 -8.36 -11.07
CA GLN A 171 16.21 -7.48 -9.93
C GLN A 171 15.10 -7.64 -8.89
N ASP A 172 13.83 -7.69 -9.32
CA ASP A 172 12.71 -7.91 -8.39
C ASP A 172 12.85 -9.25 -7.66
N LYS A 173 13.28 -10.31 -8.36
CA LYS A 173 13.57 -11.62 -7.73
C LYS A 173 14.64 -11.50 -6.64
N LYS A 174 15.72 -10.75 -6.90
CA LYS A 174 16.77 -10.49 -5.88
C LYS A 174 16.24 -9.67 -4.71
N ASP A 175 15.42 -8.68 -4.97
CA ASP A 175 14.81 -7.83 -3.94
C ASP A 175 13.83 -8.63 -3.08
N LEU A 176 13.06 -9.55 -3.67
CA LEU A 176 12.19 -10.47 -2.93
C LEU A 176 12.98 -11.43 -2.04
N LEU A 177 14.07 -12.02 -2.55
CA LEU A 177 14.97 -12.87 -1.74
C LEU A 177 15.56 -12.10 -0.56
N PHE A 178 16.01 -10.87 -0.81
CA PHE A 178 16.48 -9.99 0.24
C PHE A 178 15.38 -9.68 1.27
N GLY A 179 14.14 -9.45 0.82
CA GLY A 179 12.99 -9.23 1.68
C GLY A 179 12.71 -10.42 2.60
N ILE A 180 12.80 -11.66 2.06
CA ILE A 180 12.67 -12.91 2.83
C ILE A 180 13.77 -12.99 3.88
N GLU A 181 15.04 -12.79 3.48
CA GLU A 181 16.20 -12.84 4.38
C GLU A 181 16.08 -11.79 5.51
N GLN A 182 15.56 -10.63 5.20
CA GLN A 182 15.36 -9.55 6.16
C GLN A 182 14.06 -9.65 6.96
N ASP A 183 13.24 -10.68 6.78
CA ASP A 183 11.97 -10.89 7.50
C ASP A 183 11.05 -9.67 7.41
N VAL A 184 10.79 -9.20 6.17
CA VAL A 184 9.82 -8.14 5.92
C VAL A 184 8.40 -8.67 6.03
N ASP A 185 7.46 -7.80 6.38
CA ASP A 185 6.07 -8.19 6.67
C ASP A 185 5.15 -8.10 5.45
N PHE A 186 5.49 -7.20 4.50
CA PHE A 186 4.74 -6.95 3.28
C PHE A 186 5.66 -6.73 2.08
N VAL A 187 5.17 -7.14 0.92
CA VAL A 187 5.73 -6.74 -0.39
C VAL A 187 4.66 -6.02 -1.18
N ALA A 188 4.94 -4.80 -1.62
CA ALA A 188 4.12 -4.05 -2.57
C ALA A 188 4.68 -4.26 -3.98
N LEU A 189 3.89 -4.85 -4.86
CA LEU A 189 4.28 -5.17 -6.24
C LEU A 189 3.90 -4.02 -7.17
N SER A 190 4.87 -3.40 -7.82
CA SER A 190 4.65 -2.30 -8.75
C SER A 190 4.12 -2.78 -10.10
N PHE A 191 3.26 -1.99 -10.73
CA PHE A 191 2.70 -2.18 -12.07
C PHE A 191 1.91 -3.48 -12.29
N VAL A 192 1.22 -3.98 -11.27
CA VAL A 192 0.36 -5.15 -11.40
C VAL A 192 -0.75 -4.88 -12.40
N SER A 193 -0.85 -5.73 -13.42
CA SER A 193 -1.80 -5.60 -14.52
C SER A 193 -2.84 -6.73 -14.58
N LYS A 194 -2.52 -7.89 -14.02
CA LYS A 194 -3.38 -9.10 -13.99
C LYS A 194 -3.14 -9.96 -12.75
N ALA A 195 -4.08 -10.83 -12.43
CA ALA A 195 -3.98 -11.72 -11.28
C ALA A 195 -2.74 -12.64 -11.32
N GLN A 196 -2.30 -13.03 -12.53
CA GLN A 196 -1.13 -13.90 -12.70
C GLN A 196 0.15 -13.23 -12.16
N ASP A 197 0.29 -11.92 -12.29
CA ASP A 197 1.46 -11.17 -11.78
C ASP A 197 1.62 -11.35 -10.26
N VAL A 198 0.49 -11.32 -9.53
CA VAL A 198 0.47 -11.56 -8.08
C VAL A 198 0.74 -13.02 -7.74
N LEU A 199 0.17 -13.95 -8.52
CA LEU A 199 0.36 -15.39 -8.33
C LEU A 199 1.82 -15.78 -8.54
N ASP A 200 2.47 -15.28 -9.59
CA ASP A 200 3.89 -15.54 -9.87
C ASP A 200 4.77 -15.05 -8.71
N ALA A 201 4.50 -13.85 -8.17
CA ALA A 201 5.22 -13.34 -7.01
C ALA A 201 4.99 -14.17 -5.75
N LYS A 202 3.75 -14.59 -5.48
CA LYS A 202 3.42 -15.44 -4.32
C LYS A 202 4.06 -16.83 -4.45
N GLU A 203 4.07 -17.40 -5.64
CA GLU A 203 4.75 -18.68 -5.90
C GLU A 203 6.26 -18.55 -5.67
N PHE A 204 6.88 -17.48 -6.16
CA PHE A 204 8.28 -17.19 -5.93
C PHE A 204 8.61 -17.04 -4.44
N LEU A 205 7.83 -16.24 -3.69
CA LEU A 205 7.98 -16.08 -2.24
C LEU A 205 7.85 -17.42 -1.53
N LYS A 206 6.82 -18.20 -1.83
CA LYS A 206 6.59 -19.52 -1.22
C LYS A 206 7.71 -20.50 -1.49
N ALA A 207 8.20 -20.58 -2.72
CA ALA A 207 9.31 -21.45 -3.11
C ALA A 207 10.61 -21.13 -2.36
N ASN A 208 10.76 -19.90 -1.85
CA ASN A 208 11.95 -19.43 -1.15
C ASN A 208 11.72 -19.19 0.36
N GLY A 209 10.62 -19.70 0.93
CA GLY A 209 10.36 -19.65 2.39
C GLY A 209 9.69 -18.35 2.87
N GLY A 210 9.22 -17.49 1.97
CA GLY A 210 8.54 -16.22 2.26
C GLY A 210 7.01 -16.30 2.21
N GLU A 211 6.39 -17.47 2.40
CA GLU A 211 4.94 -17.63 2.31
C GLU A 211 4.14 -16.83 3.37
N HIS A 212 4.82 -16.40 4.43
CA HIS A 212 4.25 -15.55 5.48
C HIS A 212 4.12 -14.08 5.09
N ILE A 213 4.78 -13.64 4.02
CA ILE A 213 4.79 -12.24 3.57
C ILE A 213 3.49 -11.94 2.83
N ASP A 214 2.74 -10.95 3.30
CA ASP A 214 1.52 -10.49 2.64
C ASP A 214 1.86 -9.64 1.40
N VAL A 215 1.14 -9.87 0.30
CA VAL A 215 1.36 -9.20 -0.99
C VAL A 215 0.32 -8.11 -1.23
N ILE A 216 0.79 -6.88 -1.43
CA ILE A 216 -0.01 -5.70 -1.80
C ILE A 216 0.17 -5.45 -3.29
N ALA A 217 -0.90 -5.52 -4.08
CA ALA A 217 -0.85 -5.19 -5.49
C ALA A 217 -1.01 -3.68 -5.70
N LYS A 218 -0.08 -3.03 -6.40
CA LYS A 218 -0.17 -1.61 -6.74
C LYS A 218 -0.91 -1.47 -8.07
N ILE A 219 -1.99 -0.69 -8.05
CA ILE A 219 -2.79 -0.35 -9.23
C ILE A 219 -2.25 0.97 -9.76
N GLU A 220 -1.53 0.90 -10.88
CA GLU A 220 -0.73 1.99 -11.47
C GLU A 220 -1.02 2.19 -12.95
N ASN A 221 -1.88 1.36 -13.56
CA ASN A 221 -2.20 1.41 -14.98
C ASN A 221 -3.65 1.00 -15.26
N ARG A 222 -4.10 1.27 -16.49
CA ARG A 222 -5.47 0.95 -16.95
C ARG A 222 -5.79 -0.55 -16.88
N ALA A 223 -4.83 -1.42 -17.19
CA ALA A 223 -5.03 -2.87 -17.16
C ALA A 223 -5.29 -3.36 -15.73
N GLY A 224 -4.55 -2.84 -14.74
CA GLY A 224 -4.78 -3.11 -13.33
C GLY A 224 -6.17 -2.69 -12.85
N VAL A 225 -6.67 -1.55 -13.33
CA VAL A 225 -8.04 -1.09 -13.02
C VAL A 225 -9.08 -2.04 -13.63
N LYS A 226 -8.92 -2.43 -14.91
CA LYS A 226 -9.83 -3.37 -15.60
C LYS A 226 -9.87 -4.75 -14.93
N ASN A 227 -8.73 -5.23 -14.45
CA ASN A 227 -8.57 -6.54 -13.85
C ASN A 227 -8.65 -6.53 -12.31
N LEU A 228 -9.08 -5.41 -11.70
CA LEU A 228 -9.05 -5.18 -10.26
C LEU A 228 -9.66 -6.33 -9.46
N GLU A 229 -10.81 -6.82 -9.86
CA GLU A 229 -11.52 -7.88 -9.13
C GLU A 229 -10.69 -9.18 -9.07
N ALA A 230 -10.13 -9.60 -10.20
CA ALA A 230 -9.27 -10.78 -10.26
C ALA A 230 -7.97 -10.61 -9.46
N ILE A 231 -7.33 -9.42 -9.55
CA ILE A 231 -6.14 -9.07 -8.80
C ILE A 231 -6.44 -9.10 -7.29
N MET A 232 -7.55 -8.51 -6.87
CA MET A 232 -7.97 -8.44 -5.47
C MET A 232 -8.22 -9.82 -4.86
N GLN A 233 -8.75 -10.78 -5.61
CA GLN A 233 -8.98 -12.15 -5.11
C GLN A 233 -7.68 -12.82 -4.67
N VAL A 234 -6.59 -12.59 -5.37
CA VAL A 234 -5.30 -13.25 -5.12
C VAL A 234 -4.34 -12.42 -4.26
N SER A 235 -4.61 -11.13 -4.05
CA SER A 235 -3.79 -10.20 -3.23
C SER A 235 -4.22 -10.19 -1.77
N ASP A 236 -3.34 -9.74 -0.87
CA ASP A 236 -3.64 -9.51 0.56
C ASP A 236 -4.04 -8.05 0.84
N GLY A 237 -3.83 -7.17 -0.12
CA GLY A 237 -4.29 -5.78 -0.15
C GLY A 237 -4.00 -5.12 -1.49
N ILE A 238 -4.51 -3.91 -1.63
CA ILE A 238 -4.36 -3.08 -2.85
C ILE A 238 -3.75 -1.73 -2.44
N MET A 239 -2.87 -1.18 -3.29
CA MET A 239 -2.40 0.19 -3.19
C MET A 239 -2.86 0.98 -4.42
N VAL A 240 -3.56 2.07 -4.18
CA VAL A 240 -3.89 3.07 -5.22
C VAL A 240 -2.70 4.01 -5.30
N ALA A 241 -1.81 3.78 -6.27
CA ALA A 241 -0.60 4.56 -6.48
C ALA A 241 -0.89 5.70 -7.48
N ARG A 242 -1.43 6.80 -6.94
CA ARG A 242 -2.07 7.87 -7.73
C ARG A 242 -1.10 8.59 -8.67
N GLY A 243 0.17 8.71 -8.29
CA GLY A 243 1.20 9.36 -9.11
C GLY A 243 1.37 8.69 -10.47
N ASP A 244 1.56 7.36 -10.49
CA ASP A 244 1.75 6.59 -11.73
C ASP A 244 0.41 6.36 -12.43
N LEU A 245 -0.65 6.01 -11.68
CA LEU A 245 -1.99 5.79 -12.23
C LEU A 245 -2.51 7.05 -12.93
N GLY A 246 -2.31 8.24 -12.36
CA GLY A 246 -2.76 9.51 -12.93
C GLY A 246 -2.02 9.92 -14.22
N VAL A 247 -0.90 9.26 -14.53
CA VAL A 247 -0.23 9.41 -15.84
C VAL A 247 -0.82 8.45 -16.88
N GLU A 248 -1.21 7.24 -16.45
CA GLU A 248 -1.70 6.15 -17.31
C GLU A 248 -3.18 6.26 -17.69
N ILE A 249 -3.97 7.07 -16.98
CA ILE A 249 -5.39 7.26 -17.21
C ILE A 249 -5.71 8.76 -17.37
N PRO A 250 -6.85 9.15 -17.95
CA PRO A 250 -7.34 10.52 -17.88
C PRO A 250 -7.46 10.97 -16.41
N TYR A 251 -6.86 12.12 -16.08
CA TYR A 251 -6.75 12.60 -14.69
C TYR A 251 -8.10 12.80 -14.01
N GLU A 252 -9.15 13.13 -14.79
CA GLU A 252 -10.52 13.30 -14.30
C GLU A 252 -11.17 12.00 -13.82
N GLU A 253 -10.66 10.82 -14.25
CA GLU A 253 -11.17 9.53 -13.82
C GLU A 253 -10.56 9.07 -12.48
N LEU A 254 -9.41 9.63 -12.09
CA LEU A 254 -8.64 9.16 -10.94
C LEU A 254 -9.45 9.17 -9.62
N PRO A 255 -10.23 10.21 -9.28
CA PRO A 255 -11.00 10.23 -8.04
C PRO A 255 -12.07 9.13 -7.98
N ASP A 256 -12.75 8.86 -9.08
CA ASP A 256 -13.80 7.84 -9.15
C ASP A 256 -13.19 6.43 -9.05
N ILE A 257 -12.05 6.19 -9.71
CA ILE A 257 -11.32 4.94 -9.64
C ILE A 257 -10.80 4.70 -8.21
N GLN A 258 -10.26 5.72 -7.53
CA GLN A 258 -9.86 5.62 -6.12
C GLN A 258 -11.03 5.19 -5.23
N LYS A 259 -12.17 5.86 -5.34
CA LYS A 259 -13.38 5.53 -4.57
C LYS A 259 -13.88 4.11 -4.85
N TYR A 260 -13.87 3.72 -6.12
CA TYR A 260 -14.25 2.38 -6.54
C TYR A 260 -13.33 1.32 -5.91
N ILE A 261 -12.00 1.48 -6.01
CA ILE A 261 -11.03 0.54 -5.44
C ILE A 261 -11.20 0.44 -3.91
N ILE A 262 -11.33 1.57 -3.21
CA ILE A 262 -11.54 1.60 -1.76
C ILE A 262 -12.82 0.84 -1.38
N SER A 263 -13.92 1.09 -2.08
CA SER A 263 -15.19 0.42 -1.85
C SER A 263 -15.09 -1.08 -2.07
N GLN A 264 -14.51 -1.53 -3.18
CA GLN A 264 -14.34 -2.95 -3.49
C GLN A 264 -13.43 -3.67 -2.48
N CYS A 265 -12.37 -3.03 -2.02
CA CYS A 265 -11.50 -3.58 -0.99
C CYS A 265 -12.27 -3.75 0.34
N ARG A 266 -13.08 -2.79 0.74
CA ARG A 266 -13.93 -2.90 1.93
C ARG A 266 -14.92 -4.05 1.82
N ILE A 267 -15.64 -4.15 0.70
CA ILE A 267 -16.60 -5.24 0.44
C ILE A 267 -15.93 -6.62 0.55
N ASN A 268 -14.72 -6.75 0.06
CA ASN A 268 -13.98 -8.02 0.04
C ASN A 268 -13.07 -8.24 1.26
N GLY A 269 -13.06 -7.33 2.24
CA GLY A 269 -12.24 -7.43 3.46
C GLY A 269 -10.73 -7.34 3.19
N LYS A 270 -10.35 -6.66 2.11
CA LYS A 270 -8.95 -6.41 1.76
C LYS A 270 -8.47 -5.08 2.34
N ARG A 271 -7.18 -5.00 2.65
CA ARG A 271 -6.53 -3.73 2.99
C ARG A 271 -6.45 -2.86 1.75
N VAL A 272 -6.63 -1.55 1.90
CA VAL A 272 -6.42 -0.59 0.82
C VAL A 272 -5.57 0.56 1.31
N ILE A 273 -4.58 0.94 0.50
CA ILE A 273 -3.63 2.01 0.78
C ILE A 273 -3.85 3.10 -0.26
N THR A 274 -4.13 4.32 0.18
CA THR A 274 -4.13 5.50 -0.70
C THR A 274 -2.76 6.15 -0.64
N ALA A 275 -2.06 6.20 -1.78
CA ALA A 275 -0.65 6.52 -1.86
C ALA A 275 -0.33 7.63 -2.87
N THR A 276 0.80 8.30 -2.63
CA THR A 276 1.41 9.37 -3.44
C THR A 276 0.61 10.68 -3.47
N GLU A 277 1.32 11.79 -3.55
CA GLU A 277 0.74 13.16 -3.65
C GLU A 277 -0.28 13.48 -2.53
N MET A 278 -0.04 12.98 -1.30
CA MET A 278 -0.94 13.19 -0.17
C MET A 278 -0.70 14.54 0.52
N LEU A 279 0.56 14.80 0.90
CA LEU A 279 1.01 16.06 1.51
C LEU A 279 2.28 16.56 0.80
N GLU A 280 2.33 16.46 -0.52
CA GLU A 280 3.50 16.68 -1.37
C GLU A 280 4.19 18.02 -1.11
N SER A 281 3.40 19.08 -0.85
CA SER A 281 3.95 20.41 -0.53
C SER A 281 4.81 20.41 0.74
N MET A 282 4.61 19.43 1.64
CA MET A 282 5.39 19.30 2.88
C MET A 282 6.80 18.74 2.66
N ILE A 283 7.17 18.35 1.44
CA ILE A 283 8.56 18.13 1.08
C ILE A 283 9.37 19.41 1.36
N HIS A 284 8.81 20.57 1.05
CA HIS A 284 9.48 21.88 1.16
C HIS A 284 8.86 22.83 2.19
N ASN A 285 7.60 22.61 2.58
CA ASN A 285 6.86 23.50 3.46
C ASN A 285 6.52 22.84 4.81
N PRO A 286 6.52 23.58 5.92
CA PRO A 286 6.21 23.04 7.25
C PRO A 286 4.71 22.75 7.47
N ARG A 287 3.84 23.11 6.53
CA ARG A 287 2.39 22.89 6.59
C ARG A 287 1.84 22.51 5.21
N PRO A 288 0.82 21.63 5.16
CA PRO A 288 0.18 21.27 3.91
C PRO A 288 -0.73 22.38 3.39
N THR A 289 -1.04 22.31 2.10
CA THR A 289 -2.08 23.14 1.47
C THR A 289 -3.48 22.72 1.92
N ARG A 290 -4.49 23.59 1.69
CA ARG A 290 -5.90 23.26 1.98
C ARG A 290 -6.43 22.13 1.10
N ALA A 291 -5.96 22.05 -0.16
CA ALA A 291 -6.31 20.97 -1.09
C ALA A 291 -5.80 19.61 -0.58
N GLU A 292 -4.56 19.53 -0.14
CA GLU A 292 -3.97 18.31 0.43
C GLU A 292 -4.68 17.86 1.72
N ILE A 293 -5.03 18.81 2.60
CA ILE A 293 -5.83 18.50 3.82
C ILE A 293 -7.18 17.88 3.42
N SER A 294 -7.85 18.45 2.40
CA SER A 294 -9.13 17.94 1.91
C SER A 294 -8.97 16.57 1.24
N ASP A 295 -7.88 16.33 0.52
CA ASP A 295 -7.61 15.06 -0.15
C ASP A 295 -7.41 13.93 0.87
N VAL A 296 -6.55 14.14 1.88
CA VAL A 296 -6.36 13.18 2.98
C VAL A 296 -7.68 12.88 3.68
N ALA A 297 -8.46 13.91 4.03
CA ALA A 297 -9.75 13.74 4.70
C ALA A 297 -10.73 12.94 3.83
N ASN A 298 -10.79 13.21 2.51
CA ASN A 298 -11.64 12.47 1.59
C ASN A 298 -11.25 11.00 1.48
N ALA A 299 -9.95 10.66 1.43
CA ALA A 299 -9.51 9.27 1.45
C ALA A 299 -9.98 8.53 2.74
N VAL A 300 -9.97 9.23 3.88
CA VAL A 300 -10.49 8.68 5.15
C VAL A 300 -12.01 8.51 5.09
N TYR A 301 -12.75 9.50 4.56
CA TYR A 301 -14.22 9.43 4.39
C TYR A 301 -14.63 8.31 3.42
N ASP A 302 -13.86 8.07 2.37
CA ASP A 302 -14.06 6.96 1.43
C ASP A 302 -13.83 5.59 2.11
N GLY A 303 -13.12 5.57 3.24
CA GLY A 303 -12.89 4.39 4.06
C GLY A 303 -11.59 3.65 3.73
N THR A 304 -10.55 4.34 3.26
CA THR A 304 -9.22 3.74 3.08
C THR A 304 -8.71 3.07 4.37
N SER A 305 -7.91 2.02 4.25
CA SER A 305 -7.31 1.36 5.42
C SER A 305 -6.08 2.11 5.90
N ALA A 306 -5.33 2.68 4.97
CA ALA A 306 -4.12 3.44 5.26
C ALA A 306 -3.91 4.55 4.24
N VAL A 307 -3.18 5.58 4.66
CA VAL A 307 -2.64 6.66 3.82
C VAL A 307 -1.11 6.60 3.88
N MET A 308 -0.44 6.97 2.78
CA MET A 308 1.01 6.82 2.67
C MET A 308 1.70 8.15 2.37
N LEU A 309 2.77 8.43 3.11
CA LEU A 309 3.73 9.50 2.85
C LEU A 309 4.94 8.92 2.10
N SER A 310 5.32 9.57 1.01
CA SER A 310 6.41 9.19 0.12
C SER A 310 7.61 10.12 0.25
N GLY A 311 7.71 11.11 -0.62
CA GLY A 311 8.75 12.13 -0.63
C GLY A 311 8.80 12.95 0.64
N GLU A 312 7.65 13.22 1.25
CA GLU A 312 7.46 14.00 2.47
C GLU A 312 8.30 13.48 3.65
N THR A 313 8.40 12.15 3.75
CA THR A 313 9.19 11.51 4.83
C THR A 313 10.53 10.97 4.35
N ALA A 314 10.69 10.65 3.05
CA ALA A 314 11.91 10.08 2.50
C ALA A 314 13.00 11.12 2.23
N ALA A 315 12.64 12.28 1.67
CA ALA A 315 13.56 13.31 1.18
C ALA A 315 13.19 14.72 1.63
N GLY A 316 12.00 14.92 2.20
CA GLY A 316 11.48 16.22 2.60
C GLY A 316 12.21 16.81 3.80
N SER A 317 12.09 18.13 3.95
CA SER A 317 12.70 18.87 5.05
C SER A 317 11.96 18.71 6.38
N TYR A 318 10.75 18.15 6.37
CA TYR A 318 9.85 18.11 7.52
C TYR A 318 9.24 16.71 7.78
N PRO A 319 10.04 15.61 7.86
CA PRO A 319 9.50 14.25 7.92
C PRO A 319 8.58 14.00 9.13
N VAL A 320 8.97 14.38 10.34
CA VAL A 320 8.16 14.18 11.55
C VAL A 320 6.90 15.03 11.54
N GLN A 321 7.02 16.28 11.07
CA GLN A 321 5.88 17.21 10.97
C GLN A 321 4.85 16.72 9.94
N SER A 322 5.30 16.09 8.84
CA SER A 322 4.42 15.50 7.82
C SER A 322 3.59 14.37 8.43
N VAL A 323 4.21 13.49 9.21
CA VAL A 323 3.48 12.42 9.94
C VAL A 323 2.49 13.02 10.94
N SER A 324 2.92 14.02 11.72
CA SER A 324 2.04 14.68 12.68
C SER A 324 0.85 15.40 12.03
N ALA A 325 1.07 16.07 10.88
CA ALA A 325 0.01 16.69 10.10
C ALA A 325 -0.98 15.66 9.59
N MET A 326 -0.48 14.57 8.98
CA MET A 326 -1.30 13.44 8.49
C MET A 326 -2.14 12.86 9.63
N ALA A 327 -1.54 12.58 10.79
CA ALA A 327 -2.23 12.01 11.94
C ALA A 327 -3.37 12.92 12.44
N LYS A 328 -3.14 14.24 12.51
CA LYS A 328 -4.16 15.21 12.93
C LYS A 328 -5.33 15.30 11.94
N ILE A 329 -5.05 15.26 10.63
CA ILE A 329 -6.09 15.30 9.61
C ILE A 329 -6.93 14.03 9.70
N VAL A 330 -6.28 12.86 9.78
CA VAL A 330 -6.94 11.56 9.93
C VAL A 330 -7.82 11.52 11.17
N GLU A 331 -7.29 11.87 12.35
CA GLU A 331 -8.07 11.87 13.60
C GLU A 331 -9.26 12.82 13.53
N ASN A 332 -9.07 14.02 12.97
CA ASN A 332 -10.16 14.97 12.80
C ASN A 332 -11.23 14.44 11.84
N ALA A 333 -10.84 13.87 10.71
CA ALA A 333 -11.78 13.28 9.77
C ALA A 333 -12.58 12.13 10.40
N GLU A 334 -11.90 11.23 11.12
CA GLU A 334 -12.53 10.09 11.81
C GLU A 334 -13.55 10.52 12.87
N ASN A 335 -13.34 11.64 13.55
CA ASN A 335 -14.30 12.18 14.53
C ASN A 335 -15.58 12.72 13.90
N HIS A 336 -15.59 12.97 12.60
CA HIS A 336 -16.73 13.54 11.86
C HIS A 336 -17.38 12.53 10.90
N ILE A 337 -16.87 11.28 10.83
CA ILE A 337 -17.51 10.22 10.05
C ILE A 337 -18.77 9.74 10.78
N GLU A 338 -19.89 9.74 10.07
CA GLU A 338 -21.04 8.96 10.47
C GLU A 338 -20.77 7.47 10.20
N TYR A 339 -20.32 6.73 11.21
CA TYR A 339 -20.01 5.29 11.13
C TYR A 339 -21.26 4.40 10.88
N ILE A 340 -22.33 4.98 10.36
CA ILE A 340 -23.58 4.29 10.02
C ILE A 340 -23.57 3.78 8.58
N GLN A 341 -22.53 4.09 7.81
CA GLN A 341 -22.46 3.59 6.44
C GLN A 341 -22.35 2.06 6.44
N THR A 342 -23.51 1.43 6.36
CA THR A 342 -23.63 0.03 5.98
C THR A 342 -22.87 -0.17 4.68
N ILE A 343 -22.17 -1.29 4.57
CA ILE A 343 -21.64 -1.70 3.27
C ILE A 343 -22.88 -2.11 2.45
N ASP A 344 -23.34 -1.24 1.57
CA ASP A 344 -24.42 -1.56 0.65
C ASP A 344 -23.99 -2.72 -0.26
N ASN A 345 -24.90 -3.66 -0.51
CA ASN A 345 -24.65 -4.86 -1.32
C ASN A 345 -23.66 -5.89 -0.72
N PHE A 346 -23.52 -5.93 0.60
CA PHE A 346 -22.73 -6.95 1.26
C PHE A 346 -23.50 -8.29 1.33
N ALA A 347 -23.01 -9.27 0.57
CA ALA A 347 -23.49 -10.65 0.67
C ALA A 347 -22.58 -11.45 1.62
N ILE A 348 -23.17 -12.04 2.65
CA ILE A 348 -22.47 -12.95 3.56
C ILE A 348 -22.21 -14.25 2.80
N LYS A 349 -20.93 -14.59 2.63
CA LYS A 349 -20.49 -15.78 1.88
C LYS A 349 -20.21 -17.01 2.76
N ASN A 350 -19.91 -16.78 4.04
CA ASN A 350 -19.53 -17.86 4.97
C ASN A 350 -19.77 -17.47 6.44
N SER A 351 -19.61 -18.43 7.35
CA SER A 351 -19.81 -18.25 8.79
C SER A 351 -18.87 -17.21 9.42
N SER A 352 -17.62 -17.14 8.98
CA SER A 352 -16.66 -16.15 9.51
C SER A 352 -17.07 -14.71 9.18
N GLU A 353 -17.62 -14.48 7.99
CA GLU A 353 -18.19 -13.18 7.61
C GLU A 353 -19.42 -12.83 8.42
N ALA A 354 -20.35 -13.81 8.58
CA ALA A 354 -21.55 -13.64 9.40
C ALA A 354 -21.22 -13.26 10.85
N LEU A 355 -20.28 -13.99 11.46
CA LEU A 355 -19.86 -13.75 12.84
C LEU A 355 -19.12 -12.41 12.99
N SER A 356 -18.27 -12.05 12.03
CA SER A 356 -17.59 -10.76 12.06
C SER A 356 -18.55 -9.58 11.95
N HIS A 357 -19.59 -9.70 11.12
CA HIS A 357 -20.69 -8.74 11.02
C HIS A 357 -21.47 -8.67 12.33
N SER A 358 -21.88 -9.83 12.86
CA SER A 358 -22.60 -9.92 14.13
C SER A 358 -21.81 -9.32 15.29
N ALA A 359 -20.48 -9.57 15.35
CA ALA A 359 -19.62 -9.00 16.39
C ALA A 359 -19.57 -7.47 16.32
N ALA A 360 -19.46 -6.90 15.12
CA ALA A 360 -19.45 -5.45 14.91
C ALA A 360 -20.81 -4.82 15.27
N THR A 361 -21.91 -5.44 14.88
CA THR A 361 -23.28 -5.00 15.18
C THR A 361 -23.55 -5.09 16.69
N LEU A 362 -23.26 -6.24 17.29
CA LEU A 362 -23.46 -6.46 18.73
C LEU A 362 -22.67 -5.45 19.58
N ALA A 363 -21.42 -5.19 19.19
CA ALA A 363 -20.58 -4.20 19.87
C ALA A 363 -21.19 -2.79 19.80
N LYS A 364 -21.78 -2.41 18.66
CA LYS A 364 -22.49 -1.14 18.49
C LYS A 364 -23.75 -1.08 19.37
N ASP A 365 -24.60 -2.12 19.33
CA ASP A 365 -25.87 -2.17 20.05
C ASP A 365 -25.68 -2.12 21.58
N LEU A 366 -24.59 -2.72 22.07
CA LEU A 366 -24.21 -2.72 23.48
C LEU A 366 -23.34 -1.53 23.91
N ASN A 367 -23.02 -0.59 23.00
CA ASN A 367 -22.05 0.48 23.24
C ASN A 367 -20.73 -0.04 23.85
N ALA A 368 -20.27 -1.20 23.37
CA ALA A 368 -19.03 -1.81 23.83
C ALA A 368 -17.82 -0.89 23.57
N LYS A 369 -16.81 -0.95 24.44
CA LYS A 369 -15.59 -0.12 24.33
C LYS A 369 -14.57 -0.71 23.38
N ALA A 370 -14.56 -2.03 23.19
CA ALA A 370 -13.71 -2.70 22.22
C ALA A 370 -14.35 -3.99 21.69
N ILE A 371 -13.90 -4.36 20.50
CA ILE A 371 -14.06 -5.71 19.96
C ILE A 371 -12.70 -6.40 20.07
N VAL A 372 -12.66 -7.47 20.86
CA VAL A 372 -11.44 -8.27 21.05
C VAL A 372 -11.49 -9.45 20.09
N VAL A 373 -10.57 -9.52 19.15
CA VAL A 373 -10.56 -10.54 18.11
C VAL A 373 -9.38 -11.48 18.31
N CYS A 374 -9.67 -12.73 18.69
CA CYS A 374 -8.67 -13.78 18.78
C CYS A 374 -8.50 -14.43 17.42
N THR A 375 -7.31 -14.32 16.83
CA THR A 375 -7.05 -14.75 15.46
C THR A 375 -5.63 -15.32 15.34
N ARG A 376 -5.43 -16.34 14.53
CA ARG A 376 -4.11 -16.91 14.29
C ARG A 376 -3.38 -16.18 13.17
N THR A 377 -4.05 -15.95 12.04
CA THR A 377 -3.47 -15.36 10.81
C THR A 377 -3.93 -13.93 10.54
N GLY A 378 -4.61 -13.29 11.49
CA GLY A 378 -5.19 -11.96 11.31
C GLY A 378 -6.50 -11.91 10.51
N GLY A 379 -6.93 -13.01 9.91
CA GLY A 379 -8.09 -13.04 9.00
C GLY A 379 -9.39 -12.52 9.65
N THR A 380 -9.74 -13.02 10.83
CA THR A 380 -10.94 -12.56 11.54
C THR A 380 -10.89 -11.08 11.89
N ALA A 381 -9.73 -10.57 12.32
CA ALA A 381 -9.58 -9.15 12.63
C ALA A 381 -9.76 -8.26 11.39
N ARG A 382 -9.25 -8.70 10.23
CA ARG A 382 -9.51 -8.04 8.94
C ARG A 382 -11.00 -8.06 8.58
N MET A 383 -11.69 -9.17 8.82
CA MET A 383 -13.13 -9.28 8.55
C MET A 383 -13.96 -8.37 9.46
N VAL A 384 -13.62 -8.21 10.72
CA VAL A 384 -14.26 -7.22 11.61
C VAL A 384 -13.93 -5.79 11.17
N SER A 385 -12.66 -5.53 10.84
CA SER A 385 -12.16 -4.23 10.41
C SER A 385 -12.91 -3.67 9.17
N ARG A 386 -13.33 -4.52 8.23
CA ARG A 386 -14.01 -4.07 7.00
C ARG A 386 -15.34 -3.34 7.27
N PHE A 387 -16.01 -3.64 8.38
CA PHE A 387 -17.25 -2.98 8.77
C PHE A 387 -17.04 -1.58 9.36
N ARG A 388 -15.77 -1.17 9.56
CA ARG A 388 -15.41 0.15 10.09
C ARG A 388 -16.20 0.49 11.36
N PRO A 389 -16.21 -0.37 12.39
CA PRO A 389 -16.94 -0.06 13.63
C PRO A 389 -16.36 1.20 14.29
N ASN A 390 -17.21 2.04 14.86
CA ASN A 390 -16.76 3.18 15.68
C ASN A 390 -16.11 2.76 17.01
N ILE A 391 -15.66 1.54 17.11
CA ILE A 391 -15.15 0.87 18.30
C ILE A 391 -13.76 0.35 17.96
N ASN A 392 -12.83 0.41 18.92
CA ASN A 392 -11.47 -0.10 18.70
C ASN A 392 -11.48 -1.64 18.60
N ILE A 393 -10.66 -2.17 17.70
CA ILE A 393 -10.50 -3.60 17.50
C ILE A 393 -9.14 -4.01 18.09
N ILE A 394 -9.13 -4.84 19.12
CA ILE A 394 -7.92 -5.40 19.69
C ILE A 394 -7.71 -6.77 19.03
N GLY A 395 -6.71 -6.86 18.13
CA GLY A 395 -6.39 -8.10 17.41
C GLY A 395 -5.34 -8.92 18.14
N ILE A 396 -5.76 -10.01 18.78
CA ILE A 396 -4.89 -10.87 19.58
C ILE A 396 -4.45 -12.06 18.75
N THR A 397 -3.14 -12.29 18.68
CA THR A 397 -2.55 -13.43 17.98
C THR A 397 -1.36 -14.02 18.74
N THR A 398 -1.04 -15.28 18.43
CA THR A 398 0.15 -16.01 18.91
C THR A 398 1.26 -16.03 17.86
N ASP A 399 0.97 -15.53 16.63
CA ASP A 399 1.89 -15.51 15.51
C ASP A 399 2.52 -14.11 15.34
N ILE A 400 3.84 -14.05 15.29
CA ILE A 400 4.58 -12.78 15.23
C ILE A 400 4.38 -12.04 13.90
N HIS A 401 4.23 -12.76 12.79
CA HIS A 401 4.00 -12.15 11.48
C HIS A 401 2.59 -11.56 11.42
N ALA A 402 1.59 -12.33 11.87
CA ALA A 402 0.21 -11.83 11.98
C ALA A 402 0.12 -10.61 12.92
N TYR A 403 0.86 -10.59 14.05
CA TYR A 403 0.94 -9.44 14.95
C TYR A 403 1.39 -8.18 14.21
N ARG A 404 2.49 -8.27 13.45
CA ARG A 404 3.03 -7.15 12.69
C ARG A 404 2.06 -6.74 11.56
N GLN A 405 1.57 -7.69 10.79
CA GLN A 405 0.68 -7.45 9.65
C GLN A 405 -0.66 -6.83 10.06
N LEU A 406 -1.16 -7.11 11.25
CA LEU A 406 -2.39 -6.50 11.77
C LEU A 406 -2.26 -4.98 11.95
N ALA A 407 -1.05 -4.44 12.13
CA ALA A 407 -0.82 -3.00 12.24
C ALA A 407 -1.18 -2.22 10.97
N LEU A 408 -1.28 -2.86 9.79
CA LEU A 408 -1.79 -2.25 8.55
C LEU A 408 -3.33 -2.36 8.43
N SER A 409 -4.01 -3.01 9.33
CA SER A 409 -5.47 -3.16 9.26
C SER A 409 -6.18 -2.01 9.97
N TRP A 410 -7.16 -1.39 9.30
CA TRP A 410 -7.90 -0.26 9.84
C TRP A 410 -8.53 -0.57 11.21
N GLY A 411 -8.32 0.32 12.16
CA GLY A 411 -8.90 0.24 13.50
C GLY A 411 -8.39 -0.91 14.35
N VAL A 412 -7.46 -1.74 13.85
CA VAL A 412 -6.89 -2.86 14.60
C VAL A 412 -5.66 -2.42 15.38
N PHE A 413 -5.67 -2.73 16.68
CA PHE A 413 -4.55 -2.59 17.60
C PHE A 413 -4.04 -3.99 17.92
N PRO A 414 -2.89 -4.41 17.35
CA PRO A 414 -2.39 -5.76 17.52
C PRO A 414 -1.85 -6.00 18.92
N ALA A 415 -2.03 -7.21 19.42
CA ALA A 415 -1.47 -7.67 20.68
C ALA A 415 -1.01 -9.13 20.58
N MET A 416 0.10 -9.44 21.23
CA MET A 416 0.61 -10.81 21.36
C MET A 416 -0.03 -11.51 22.54
N ALA A 417 -0.32 -12.81 22.38
CA ALA A 417 -0.72 -13.71 23.45
C ALA A 417 0.13 -14.97 23.42
N GLU A 418 0.14 -15.70 24.52
CA GLU A 418 0.62 -17.07 24.58
C GLU A 418 -0.43 -18.03 23.97
N GLU A 419 0.00 -19.23 23.60
CA GLU A 419 -0.93 -20.24 23.10
C GLU A 419 -1.97 -20.60 24.18
N TYR A 420 -3.20 -20.76 23.76
CA TYR A 420 -4.33 -21.14 24.62
C TYR A 420 -4.93 -22.47 24.16
N THR A 421 -5.19 -23.35 25.13
CA THR A 421 -5.65 -24.71 24.89
C THR A 421 -7.16 -24.90 25.10
N SER A 422 -7.83 -23.92 25.72
CA SER A 422 -9.28 -23.96 25.95
C SER A 422 -9.93 -22.60 25.71
N VAL A 423 -11.25 -22.59 25.53
CA VAL A 423 -12.05 -21.37 25.35
C VAL A 423 -12.01 -20.48 26.61
N ASP A 424 -12.01 -21.08 27.78
CA ASP A 424 -11.97 -20.32 29.05
C ASP A 424 -10.62 -19.58 29.19
N ILE A 425 -9.53 -20.23 28.83
CA ILE A 425 -8.20 -19.60 28.82
C ILE A 425 -8.14 -18.48 27.76
N LEU A 426 -8.74 -18.70 26.59
CA LEU A 426 -8.85 -17.66 25.55
C LEU A 426 -9.58 -16.42 26.11
N PHE A 427 -10.73 -16.59 26.75
CA PHE A 427 -11.48 -15.47 27.34
C PHE A 427 -10.69 -14.79 28.46
N TYR A 428 -9.98 -15.54 29.28
CA TYR A 428 -9.13 -14.98 30.32
C TYR A 428 -8.05 -14.08 29.71
N PHE A 429 -7.29 -14.56 28.71
CA PHE A 429 -6.27 -13.76 28.03
C PHE A 429 -6.86 -12.56 27.30
N ALA A 430 -7.98 -12.73 26.61
CA ALA A 430 -8.67 -11.65 25.93
C ALA A 430 -9.00 -10.50 26.90
N LYS A 431 -9.52 -10.81 28.09
CA LYS A 431 -9.81 -9.82 29.14
C LYS A 431 -8.54 -9.17 29.68
N GLN A 432 -7.49 -9.95 29.97
CA GLN A 432 -6.23 -9.40 30.50
C GLN A 432 -5.54 -8.46 29.50
N ILE A 433 -5.47 -8.85 28.22
CA ILE A 433 -4.87 -8.04 27.18
C ILE A 433 -5.69 -6.78 26.92
N ALA A 434 -7.03 -6.89 26.91
CA ALA A 434 -7.90 -5.74 26.80
C ALA A 434 -7.65 -4.71 27.92
N LYS A 435 -7.53 -5.17 29.18
CA LYS A 435 -7.17 -4.30 30.32
C LYS A 435 -5.80 -3.62 30.14
N LYS A 436 -4.79 -4.40 29.71
CA LYS A 436 -3.42 -3.88 29.51
C LYS A 436 -3.31 -2.89 28.37
N SER A 437 -4.23 -2.92 27.40
CA SER A 437 -4.21 -2.02 26.24
C SER A 437 -4.38 -0.53 26.59
N GLY A 438 -4.85 -0.22 27.77
CA GLY A 438 -5.21 1.15 28.20
C GLY A 438 -6.49 1.69 27.55
N LEU A 439 -7.14 0.91 26.68
CA LEU A 439 -8.38 1.29 25.98
C LEU A 439 -9.65 1.00 26.78
N ILE A 440 -9.56 0.16 27.82
CA ILE A 440 -10.66 -0.41 28.57
C ILE A 440 -10.49 -0.15 30.06
N GLN A 441 -11.60 0.22 30.71
CA GLN A 441 -11.66 0.45 32.15
C GLN A 441 -12.56 -0.61 32.84
N LYS A 442 -12.47 -0.71 34.15
CA LYS A 442 -13.36 -1.58 34.96
C LYS A 442 -14.82 -1.13 34.80
N GLY A 443 -15.69 -2.05 34.49
CA GLY A 443 -17.10 -1.80 34.21
C GLY A 443 -17.44 -1.65 32.71
N ASP A 444 -16.43 -1.54 31.83
CA ASP A 444 -16.67 -1.48 30.40
C ASP A 444 -17.08 -2.85 29.82
N THR A 445 -17.99 -2.81 28.87
CA THR A 445 -18.38 -3.99 28.07
C THR A 445 -17.47 -4.17 26.87
N ILE A 446 -17.07 -5.40 26.59
CA ILE A 446 -16.31 -5.81 25.39
C ILE A 446 -17.03 -6.94 24.68
N VAL A 447 -16.86 -7.02 23.37
CA VAL A 447 -17.28 -8.17 22.56
C VAL A 447 -16.04 -8.96 22.16
N ILE A 448 -16.01 -10.24 22.48
CA ILE A 448 -14.89 -11.16 22.12
C ILE A 448 -15.36 -12.02 20.97
N THR A 449 -14.56 -12.16 19.91
CA THR A 449 -14.84 -13.05 18.78
C THR A 449 -13.56 -13.76 18.30
N GLY A 450 -13.73 -14.92 17.69
CA GLY A 450 -12.60 -15.70 17.17
C GLY A 450 -12.97 -17.13 16.81
N GLY A 451 -11.96 -17.95 16.60
CA GLY A 451 -12.07 -19.40 16.47
C GLY A 451 -11.79 -20.11 17.81
N THR A 452 -12.40 -21.27 18.01
CA THR A 452 -12.04 -22.13 19.16
C THR A 452 -10.63 -22.69 19.01
N PRO A 453 -9.88 -22.90 20.11
CA PRO A 453 -8.46 -23.32 20.08
C PRO A 453 -8.19 -24.56 19.22
N ASN A 454 -9.10 -25.54 19.23
CA ASN A 454 -8.97 -26.80 18.48
C ASN A 454 -9.63 -26.72 17.07
N GLY A 455 -10.07 -25.53 16.62
CA GLY A 455 -10.71 -25.34 15.33
C GLY A 455 -9.70 -25.26 14.16
N LYS A 456 -10.21 -25.46 12.93
CA LYS A 456 -9.40 -25.19 11.74
C LYS A 456 -9.11 -23.70 11.62
N SER A 457 -7.88 -23.34 11.29
CA SER A 457 -7.49 -21.96 10.99
C SER A 457 -8.42 -21.36 9.93
N GLY A 458 -8.86 -20.11 10.15
CA GLY A 458 -9.78 -19.41 9.24
C GLY A 458 -11.27 -19.56 9.55
N ASN A 459 -11.66 -20.39 10.52
CA ASN A 459 -13.06 -20.53 10.94
C ASN A 459 -13.31 -19.80 12.26
N SER A 460 -13.91 -18.61 12.18
CA SER A 460 -14.49 -17.95 13.35
C SER A 460 -15.82 -18.62 13.67
N ASN A 461 -16.02 -19.05 14.93
CA ASN A 461 -17.22 -19.76 15.38
C ASN A 461 -17.67 -19.35 16.78
N LEU A 462 -17.14 -18.23 17.29
CA LEU A 462 -17.32 -17.80 18.67
C LEU A 462 -17.61 -16.30 18.74
N ILE A 463 -18.65 -15.93 19.49
CA ILE A 463 -18.88 -14.57 19.99
C ILE A 463 -19.26 -14.67 21.48
N ASN A 464 -18.67 -13.81 22.29
CA ASN A 464 -18.99 -13.67 23.71
C ASN A 464 -19.02 -12.19 24.10
N VAL A 465 -19.83 -11.85 25.10
CA VAL A 465 -19.91 -10.51 25.71
C VAL A 465 -19.42 -10.61 27.14
N GLU A 466 -18.51 -9.73 27.50
CA GLU A 466 -17.92 -9.69 28.83
C GLU A 466 -17.94 -8.26 29.39
N THR A 467 -18.13 -8.15 30.69
CA THR A 467 -17.89 -6.92 31.45
C THR A 467 -16.53 -7.04 32.16
N ILE A 468 -15.73 -5.99 32.10
CA ILE A 468 -14.37 -5.98 32.65
C ILE A 468 -14.34 -5.67 34.14
#